data_d07c4926bdeadeb8f20f41a928e7bce3
#
_entry.id   d07c4926bdeadeb8f20f41a928e7bce3
#
_cell.length_a   1.000
_cell.length_b   1.000
_cell.length_c   1.000
_cell.angle_alpha   90.00
_cell.angle_beta   90.00
_cell.angle_gamma   90.00
#
_symmetry.space_group_name_H-M   'P 1'
#
loop_
_entity.id
_entity.type
_entity.pdbx_description
1 polymer ?
#
loop_
_entity_poly.entity_id
_entity_poly.type
_entity_poly.pdbx_seq_one_letter_code
_entity_poly.pdbx_strand_id
1 'polypeptide(L)' 'MNEIEDGIYLHMLFNIAYLVKGDRVLTQSAGNKYWESSGMDREHMQTLLDNGLIYRTA' A
#
# COMPACT_ATOMS: atom_id res chain seq x y z
N MET A 1 7.54 -17.44 -5.78
CA MET A 1 7.20 -16.04 -5.92
C MET A 1 6.26 -15.63 -4.79
N ASN A 2 6.55 -14.55 -4.12
CA ASN A 2 5.81 -14.16 -2.93
C ASN A 2 4.73 -13.15 -3.28
N GLU A 3 3.53 -13.43 -2.83
CA GLU A 3 2.45 -12.44 -2.92
C GLU A 3 2.62 -11.42 -1.81
N ILE A 4 2.18 -10.21 -2.08
CA ILE A 4 2.17 -9.17 -1.07
C ILE A 4 1.26 -9.59 0.07
N GLU A 5 1.73 -9.39 1.30
CA GLU A 5 0.97 -9.75 2.48
C GLU A 5 0.09 -8.60 2.93
N ASP A 6 -0.97 -8.93 3.67
CA ASP A 6 -1.79 -7.92 4.31
C ASP A 6 -0.93 -7.10 5.27
N GLY A 7 -1.19 -5.82 5.36
CA GLY A 7 -0.44 -4.96 6.26
C GLY A 7 -0.42 -3.53 5.77
N ILE A 8 0.36 -2.72 6.47
CA ILE A 8 0.51 -1.31 6.16
C ILE A 8 1.86 -1.09 5.47
N TYR A 9 1.83 -0.39 4.34
CA TYR A 9 3.00 -0.11 3.53
C TYR A 9 3.14 1.40 3.37
N LEU A 10 4.39 1.87 3.35
CA LEU A 10 4.70 3.28 3.09
C LEU A 10 5.40 3.41 1.76
N HIS A 11 5.11 4.50 1.05
CA HIS A 11 5.77 4.82 -0.20
C HIS A 11 7.12 5.46 0.09
N MET A 12 8.13 5.07 -0.69
CA MET A 12 9.49 5.56 -0.49
C MET A 12 9.66 7.03 -0.84
N LEU A 13 8.89 7.51 -1.82
CA LEU A 13 9.04 8.85 -2.36
C LEU A 13 7.97 9.83 -1.92
N PHE A 14 6.79 9.31 -1.61
CA PHE A 14 5.64 10.17 -1.28
C PHE A 14 5.15 9.88 0.12
N ASN A 15 4.55 10.88 0.73
CA ASN A 15 4.04 10.75 2.09
C ASN A 15 2.65 10.08 2.05
N ILE A 16 2.62 8.87 1.57
CA ILE A 16 1.39 8.09 1.38
C ILE A 16 1.56 6.73 2.03
N ALA A 17 0.54 6.31 2.77
CA ALA A 17 0.46 4.98 3.33
C ALA A 17 -0.61 4.17 2.60
N TYR A 18 -0.40 2.87 2.54
CA TYR A 18 -1.34 1.93 1.94
C TYR A 18 -1.68 0.84 2.93
N LEU A 19 -2.95 0.46 2.97
CA LEU A 19 -3.41 -0.67 3.77
C LEU A 19 -3.89 -1.76 2.81
N VAL A 20 -3.19 -2.88 2.81
CA VAL A 20 -3.57 -4.06 2.03
C VAL A 20 -4.34 -4.99 2.95
N LYS A 21 -5.59 -5.26 2.63
CA LYS A 21 -6.44 -6.10 3.45
C LYS A 21 -7.36 -6.94 2.56
N GLY A 22 -7.11 -8.24 2.50
CA GLY A 22 -7.84 -9.11 1.61
C GLY A 22 -7.65 -8.68 0.16
N ASP A 23 -8.73 -8.46 -0.55
CA ASP A 23 -8.68 -7.98 -1.94
C ASP A 23 -8.83 -6.46 -2.04
N ARG A 24 -8.72 -5.75 -0.91
CA ARG A 24 -8.89 -4.30 -0.85
C ARG A 24 -7.57 -3.62 -0.58
N VAL A 25 -7.38 -2.48 -1.21
CA VAL A 25 -6.24 -1.62 -0.95
C VAL A 25 -6.76 -0.22 -0.63
N LEU A 26 -6.45 0.26 0.56
CA LEU A 26 -6.82 1.59 1.01
C LEU A 26 -5.59 2.48 1.03
N THR A 27 -5.81 3.78 0.96
CA THR A 27 -4.72 4.75 0.97
C THR A 27 -5.01 5.85 1.96
N GLN A 28 -3.92 6.43 2.50
CA GLN A 28 -4.01 7.55 3.43
C GLN A 28 -2.87 8.52 3.11
N SER A 29 -3.23 9.72 2.71
CA SER A 29 -2.24 10.77 2.44
C SER A 29 -1.82 11.47 3.71
N ALA A 30 -0.68 12.13 3.69
CA ALA A 30 -0.22 12.93 4.81
C ALA A 30 -1.25 14.00 5.15
N GLY A 31 -1.54 14.14 6.43
CA GLY A 31 -2.51 15.10 6.92
C GLY A 31 -3.96 14.63 6.87
N ASN A 32 -4.21 13.47 6.29
CA ASN A 32 -5.54 12.88 6.25
C ASN A 32 -5.66 11.84 7.35
N LYS A 33 -6.77 11.89 8.08
CA LYS A 33 -7.01 10.98 9.20
C LYS A 33 -7.63 9.65 8.77
N TYR A 34 -8.18 9.59 7.58
CA TYR A 34 -9.01 8.47 7.18
C TYR A 34 -8.38 7.68 6.05
N TRP A 35 -8.61 6.37 6.10
CA TRP A 35 -8.28 5.49 4.99
C TRP A 35 -9.35 5.61 3.93
N GLU A 36 -8.94 5.72 2.69
CA GLU A 36 -9.85 5.85 1.56
C GLU A 36 -9.56 4.75 0.54
N SER A 37 -10.56 4.42 -0.26
CA SER A 37 -10.35 3.47 -1.33
C SER A 37 -9.34 4.03 -2.32
N SER A 38 -8.32 3.22 -2.64
CA SER A 38 -7.26 3.67 -3.55
C SER A 38 -7.59 3.42 -5.01
N GLY A 39 -8.53 2.54 -5.29
CA GLY A 39 -8.77 2.07 -6.64
C GLY A 39 -7.71 1.12 -7.16
N MET A 40 -6.75 0.77 -6.32
CA MET A 40 -5.67 -0.16 -6.68
C MET A 40 -6.01 -1.56 -6.20
N ASP A 41 -5.36 -2.55 -6.80
CA ASP A 41 -5.51 -3.94 -6.38
C ASP A 41 -4.17 -4.48 -5.85
N ARG A 42 -4.21 -5.71 -5.36
CA ARG A 42 -3.01 -6.34 -4.79
C ARG A 42 -1.93 -6.55 -5.82
N GLU A 43 -2.30 -6.80 -7.06
CA GLU A 43 -1.33 -6.99 -8.14
C GLU A 43 -0.55 -5.70 -8.39
N HIS A 44 -1.23 -4.57 -8.38
CA HIS A 44 -0.58 -3.27 -8.53
C HIS A 44 0.37 -3.00 -7.35
N MET A 45 -0.08 -3.32 -6.13
CA MET A 45 0.75 -3.16 -4.94
C MET A 45 1.97 -4.08 -4.99
N GLN A 46 1.80 -5.30 -5.50
CA GLN A 46 2.92 -6.22 -5.65
C GLN A 46 3.97 -5.64 -6.59
N THR A 47 3.53 -5.00 -7.67
CA THR A 47 4.45 -4.34 -8.61
C THR A 47 5.25 -3.24 -7.93
N LEU A 48 4.58 -2.43 -7.11
CA LEU A 48 5.27 -1.37 -6.36
C LEU A 48 6.28 -1.96 -5.38
N LEU A 49 5.92 -3.04 -4.71
CA LEU A 49 6.82 -3.69 -3.77
C LEU A 49 8.03 -4.28 -4.50
N ASP A 50 7.80 -4.95 -5.62
CA ASP A 50 8.87 -5.56 -6.40
C ASP A 50 9.86 -4.51 -6.94
N ASN A 51 9.37 -3.31 -7.20
CA ASN A 51 10.20 -2.21 -7.68
C ASN A 51 10.86 -1.42 -6.54
N GLY A 52 10.62 -1.80 -5.31
CA GLY A 52 11.21 -1.14 -4.16
C GLY A 52 10.61 0.24 -3.86
N LEU A 53 9.41 0.51 -4.36
CA LEU A 53 8.77 1.81 -4.17
C LEU A 53 7.98 1.90 -2.88
N ILE A 54 7.63 0.77 -2.29
CA ILE A 54 6.93 0.71 -1.01
C ILE A 54 7.61 -0.31 -0.11
N TYR A 55 7.38 -0.19 1.18
CA TYR A 55 7.89 -1.15 2.16
C TYR A 55 6.88 -1.34 3.28
N ARG A 56 6.85 -2.54 3.83
CA ARG A 56 5.91 -2.90 4.90
C ARG A 56 6.36 -2.33 6.24
N THR A 57 5.43 -1.77 6.99
CA THR A 57 5.71 -1.22 8.32
C THR A 57 4.93 -1.92 9.43
N ALA A 58 3.82 -2.53 9.11
CA ALA A 58 3.01 -3.19 10.15
C ALA A 58 2.15 -4.32 9.57
#